data_5ce44938d6f62ff0250df0a15a537410
#
_entry.id   5ce44938d6f62ff0250df0a15a537410
#
_cell.length_a   1.000
_cell.length_b   1.000
_cell.length_c   1.000
_cell.angle_alpha   90.00
_cell.angle_beta   90.00
_cell.angle_gamma   90.00
#
_symmetry.space_group_name_H-M   'P 1'
#
loop_
_entity.id
_entity.type
_entity.pdbx_description
1 polymer ?
#
loop_
_entity_poly.entity_id
_entity_poly.type
_entity_poly.pdbx_seq_one_letter_code
_entity_poly.pdbx_strand_id
1 'polypeptide(L)'
;MEKITSADGTRIAYEVAGDGYPIIFVAGAFNDHHRLAPLAAALADSFTVVGYDRRARGDSGDVRPYRVDREVEDLAALIEKVGGSAAVFGYSSGAVLGLYAATTLPITHLALYEAPFAVAGQNRRADLPDRLEALIRDGRPGDAVALFQTEGIGLPPQMVEQIKQSPMWPALEAIAQSTVYDATITTGLAEPTAAMAAVSVPTLVLTGADTWPVLREAARSLPIGRHLEVTGGENHDIPVEATAALLRELVTVKNP
;
A
#
# COMPACT_ATOMS: atom_id res chain seq x y z
N MET A 1 -13.43 -10.71 11.27
CA MET A 1 -12.97 -10.64 9.85
C MET A 1 -13.31 -11.91 9.10
N GLU A 2 -13.74 -11.79 7.86
CA GLU A 2 -13.86 -12.92 6.92
C GLU A 2 -12.48 -13.31 6.38
N LYS A 3 -12.39 -14.50 5.78
CA LYS A 3 -11.15 -14.94 5.11
C LYS A 3 -11.43 -15.49 3.71
N ILE A 4 -10.66 -15.05 2.72
CA ILE A 4 -10.64 -15.60 1.37
C ILE A 4 -9.35 -16.40 1.16
N THR A 5 -9.37 -17.36 0.25
CA THR A 5 -8.19 -18.15 -0.08
C THR A 5 -7.58 -17.63 -1.38
N SER A 6 -6.33 -17.21 -1.34
CA SER A 6 -5.53 -16.81 -2.50
C SER A 6 -5.11 -18.02 -3.34
N ALA A 7 -4.60 -17.79 -4.54
CA ALA A 7 -4.24 -18.83 -5.50
C ALA A 7 -3.17 -19.81 -4.97
N ASP A 8 -2.29 -19.37 -4.08
CA ASP A 8 -1.27 -20.20 -3.44
C ASP A 8 -1.73 -20.88 -2.13
N GLY A 9 -3.02 -20.73 -1.78
CA GLY A 9 -3.60 -21.27 -0.55
C GLY A 9 -3.48 -20.35 0.67
N THR A 10 -2.85 -19.19 0.55
CA THR A 10 -2.78 -18.21 1.64
C THR A 10 -4.19 -17.74 2.01
N ARG A 11 -4.49 -17.70 3.32
CA ARG A 11 -5.74 -17.17 3.85
C ARG A 11 -5.60 -15.68 4.08
N ILE A 12 -6.31 -14.88 3.31
CA ILE A 12 -6.31 -13.41 3.39
C ILE A 12 -7.54 -12.96 4.18
N ALA A 13 -7.30 -12.25 5.27
CA ALA A 13 -8.32 -11.70 6.14
C ALA A 13 -8.78 -10.33 5.61
N TYR A 14 -10.11 -10.11 5.57
CA TYR A 14 -10.69 -8.87 5.08
C TYR A 14 -11.97 -8.52 5.82
N GLU A 15 -12.34 -7.25 5.75
CA GLU A 15 -13.61 -6.70 6.22
C GLU A 15 -14.29 -5.94 5.07
N VAL A 16 -15.62 -5.92 5.12
CA VAL A 16 -16.42 -5.19 4.14
C VAL A 16 -17.31 -4.21 4.91
N ALA A 17 -17.34 -2.97 4.46
CA ALA A 17 -18.20 -1.92 4.98
C ALA A 17 -19.00 -1.27 3.85
N GLY A 18 -20.28 -0.98 4.12
CA GLY A 18 -21.15 -0.32 3.16
C GLY A 18 -21.71 -1.20 2.06
N ASP A 19 -22.48 -0.58 1.14
CA ASP A 19 -23.14 -1.22 0.01
C ASP A 19 -23.10 -0.24 -1.18
N GLY A 20 -22.50 -0.64 -2.28
CA GLY A 20 -22.35 0.20 -3.46
C GLY A 20 -21.22 -0.28 -4.38
N TYR A 21 -20.65 0.66 -5.12
CA TYR A 21 -19.54 0.32 -6.01
C TYR A 21 -18.31 -0.16 -5.22
N PRO A 22 -17.69 -1.30 -5.59
CA PRO A 22 -16.59 -1.86 -4.81
C PRO A 22 -15.30 -1.03 -4.94
N ILE A 23 -14.69 -0.75 -3.79
CA ILE A 23 -13.36 -0.17 -3.69
C ILE A 23 -12.51 -0.98 -2.70
N ILE A 24 -11.34 -1.42 -3.13
CA ILE A 24 -10.42 -2.21 -2.31
C ILE A 24 -9.27 -1.32 -1.84
N PHE A 25 -8.98 -1.38 -0.55
CA PHE A 25 -7.94 -0.58 0.09
C PHE A 25 -6.68 -1.41 0.31
N VAL A 26 -5.56 -0.95 -0.27
CA VAL A 26 -4.25 -1.60 -0.17
C VAL A 26 -3.35 -0.77 0.75
N ALA A 27 -3.17 -1.24 1.97
CA ALA A 27 -2.38 -0.53 2.99
C ALA A 27 -0.87 -0.56 2.70
N GLY A 28 -0.15 0.41 3.25
CA GLY A 28 1.30 0.54 3.16
C GLY A 28 2.07 -0.32 4.18
N ALA A 29 3.38 -0.09 4.28
CA ALA A 29 4.25 -0.76 5.23
C ALA A 29 3.82 -0.52 6.68
N PHE A 30 4.05 -1.51 7.54
CA PHE A 30 3.69 -1.48 8.97
C PHE A 30 2.20 -1.28 9.28
N ASN A 31 1.32 -1.43 8.29
CA ASN A 31 -0.11 -1.24 8.46
C ASN A 31 -0.87 -2.53 8.18
N ASP A 32 -1.91 -2.77 8.96
CA ASP A 32 -3.02 -3.66 8.69
C ASP A 32 -4.23 -2.87 8.15
N HIS A 33 -5.40 -3.53 8.03
CA HIS A 33 -6.63 -2.89 7.55
C HIS A 33 -7.11 -1.73 8.43
N HIS A 34 -6.79 -1.71 9.73
CA HIS A 34 -7.24 -0.65 10.65
C HIS A 34 -6.70 0.74 10.28
N ARG A 35 -5.52 0.80 9.65
CA ARG A 35 -4.93 2.08 9.22
C ARG A 35 -5.87 2.87 8.30
N LEU A 36 -6.61 2.19 7.44
CA LEU A 36 -7.50 2.79 6.45
C LEU A 36 -8.98 2.74 6.90
N ALA A 37 -9.28 2.20 8.07
CA ALA A 37 -10.64 2.09 8.59
C ALA A 37 -11.38 3.43 8.71
N PRO A 38 -10.76 4.56 9.13
CA PRO A 38 -11.43 5.85 9.12
C PRO A 38 -11.87 6.31 7.72
N LEU A 39 -11.03 6.07 6.70
CA LEU A 39 -11.38 6.38 5.31
C LEU A 39 -12.47 5.43 4.78
N ALA A 40 -12.41 4.15 5.16
CA ALA A 40 -13.45 3.17 4.83
C ALA A 40 -14.80 3.59 5.41
N ALA A 41 -14.84 3.99 6.68
CA ALA A 41 -16.06 4.46 7.34
C ALA A 41 -16.65 5.71 6.65
N ALA A 42 -15.79 6.65 6.21
CA ALA A 42 -16.23 7.85 5.50
C ALA A 42 -16.83 7.56 4.12
N LEU A 43 -16.56 6.40 3.52
CA LEU A 43 -17.03 6.00 2.18
C LEU A 43 -18.17 4.96 2.22
N ALA A 44 -18.43 4.34 3.36
CA ALA A 44 -19.38 3.22 3.48
C ALA A 44 -20.84 3.60 3.19
N ASP A 45 -21.19 4.88 3.15
CA ASP A 45 -22.49 5.36 2.75
C ASP A 45 -22.76 5.25 1.22
N SER A 46 -21.71 5.12 0.41
CA SER A 46 -21.77 5.18 -1.05
C SER A 46 -21.04 4.04 -1.76
N PHE A 47 -20.19 3.30 -1.05
CA PHE A 47 -19.32 2.27 -1.60
C PHE A 47 -19.37 0.99 -0.76
N THR A 48 -19.11 -0.14 -1.42
CA THR A 48 -18.67 -1.37 -0.77
C THR A 48 -17.16 -1.27 -0.58
N VAL A 49 -16.71 -0.91 0.62
CA VAL A 49 -15.28 -0.73 0.91
C VAL A 49 -14.72 -2.02 1.48
N VAL A 50 -13.68 -2.56 0.87
CA VAL A 50 -12.94 -3.74 1.31
C VAL A 50 -11.60 -3.32 1.89
N GLY A 51 -11.43 -3.46 3.20
CA GLY A 51 -10.15 -3.38 3.90
C GLY A 51 -9.61 -4.80 4.13
N TYR A 52 -8.33 -5.05 3.88
CA TYR A 52 -7.75 -6.36 4.12
C TYR A 52 -6.35 -6.27 4.72
N ASP A 53 -5.98 -7.32 5.44
CA ASP A 53 -4.61 -7.50 5.88
C ASP A 53 -3.80 -8.11 4.74
N ARG A 54 -2.79 -7.42 4.28
CA ARG A 54 -1.83 -7.98 3.33
C ARG A 54 -1.13 -9.17 3.99
N ARG A 55 -0.57 -10.10 3.20
CA ARG A 55 0.10 -11.30 3.74
C ARG A 55 1.18 -10.95 4.77
N ALA A 56 1.39 -11.83 5.74
CA ALA A 56 2.26 -11.66 6.92
C ALA A 56 1.89 -10.50 7.86
N ARG A 57 0.62 -10.05 7.84
CA ARG A 57 0.11 -8.99 8.72
C ARG A 57 -1.25 -9.35 9.29
N GLY A 58 -1.56 -8.80 10.46
CA GLY A 58 -2.85 -8.96 11.10
C GLY A 58 -3.31 -10.40 11.18
N ASP A 59 -4.52 -10.66 10.71
CA ASP A 59 -5.16 -11.98 10.69
C ASP A 59 -4.90 -12.79 9.40
N SER A 60 -4.15 -12.22 8.44
CA SER A 60 -3.78 -12.92 7.21
C SER A 60 -2.65 -13.91 7.42
N GLY A 61 -2.69 -14.98 6.64
CA GLY A 61 -1.62 -15.96 6.57
C GLY A 61 -0.42 -15.49 5.75
N ASP A 62 0.56 -16.40 5.65
CA ASP A 62 1.76 -16.21 4.85
C ASP A 62 2.25 -17.56 4.31
N VAL A 63 2.42 -17.66 2.99
CA VAL A 63 2.98 -18.82 2.32
C VAL A 63 4.23 -18.40 1.56
N ARG A 64 5.35 -19.01 1.87
CA ARG A 64 6.65 -18.72 1.25
C ARG A 64 6.97 -19.67 0.10
N PRO A 65 7.81 -19.29 -0.84
CA PRO A 65 8.55 -18.02 -0.92
C PRO A 65 7.66 -16.86 -1.38
N TYR A 66 7.95 -15.67 -0.87
CA TYR A 66 7.28 -14.42 -1.27
C TYR A 66 7.70 -14.01 -2.70
N ARG A 67 6.73 -13.48 -3.43
CA ARG A 67 6.90 -12.73 -4.69
C ARG A 67 5.80 -11.69 -4.76
N VAL A 68 6.05 -10.56 -5.41
CA VAL A 68 5.05 -9.50 -5.57
C VAL A 68 3.77 -10.02 -6.22
N ASP A 69 3.89 -10.93 -7.20
CA ASP A 69 2.74 -11.54 -7.88
C ASP A 69 1.78 -12.27 -6.91
N ARG A 70 2.28 -12.76 -5.75
CA ARG A 70 1.41 -13.38 -4.74
C ARG A 70 0.45 -12.38 -4.12
N GLU A 71 0.86 -11.13 -3.95
CA GLU A 71 -0.06 -10.08 -3.49
C GLU A 71 -1.01 -9.61 -4.60
N VAL A 72 -0.61 -9.72 -5.86
CA VAL A 72 -1.52 -9.52 -7.01
C VAL A 72 -2.59 -10.62 -7.03
N GLU A 73 -2.22 -11.88 -6.76
CA GLU A 73 -3.17 -13.00 -6.63
C GLU A 73 -4.14 -12.80 -5.44
N ASP A 74 -3.65 -12.25 -4.32
CA ASP A 74 -4.51 -11.89 -3.17
C ASP A 74 -5.56 -10.86 -3.56
N LEU A 75 -5.12 -9.81 -4.26
CA LEU A 75 -6.00 -8.75 -4.74
C LEU A 75 -6.98 -9.27 -5.81
N ALA A 76 -6.55 -10.19 -6.68
CA ALA A 76 -7.42 -10.85 -7.65
C ALA A 76 -8.56 -11.62 -6.96
N ALA A 77 -8.25 -12.36 -5.88
CA ALA A 77 -9.26 -13.09 -5.12
C ALA A 77 -10.27 -12.15 -4.45
N LEU A 78 -9.83 -10.99 -3.94
CA LEU A 78 -10.71 -9.97 -3.37
C LEU A 78 -11.58 -9.31 -4.45
N ILE A 79 -11.04 -9.00 -5.62
CA ILE A 79 -11.78 -8.46 -6.76
C ILE A 79 -12.87 -9.43 -7.21
N GLU A 80 -12.55 -10.73 -7.32
CA GLU A 80 -13.54 -11.76 -7.66
C GLU A 80 -14.66 -11.84 -6.61
N LYS A 81 -14.32 -11.75 -5.32
CA LYS A 81 -15.29 -11.77 -4.21
C LYS A 81 -16.29 -10.62 -4.30
N VAL A 82 -15.91 -9.47 -4.81
CA VAL A 82 -16.78 -8.27 -4.89
C VAL A 82 -17.45 -8.08 -6.26
N GLY A 83 -17.39 -9.08 -7.14
CA GLY A 83 -18.12 -9.06 -8.42
C GLY A 83 -17.24 -8.96 -9.66
N GLY A 84 -15.94 -9.24 -9.58
CA GLY A 84 -15.03 -9.40 -10.72
C GLY A 84 -14.39 -8.11 -11.23
N SER A 85 -14.74 -6.95 -10.66
CA SER A 85 -14.04 -5.68 -10.92
C SER A 85 -14.18 -4.72 -9.74
N ALA A 86 -13.20 -3.85 -9.50
CA ALA A 86 -13.25 -2.89 -8.40
C ALA A 86 -12.40 -1.64 -8.70
N ALA A 87 -12.67 -0.54 -8.00
CA ALA A 87 -11.70 0.52 -7.80
C ALA A 87 -10.63 0.07 -6.78
N VAL A 88 -9.44 0.63 -6.85
CA VAL A 88 -8.38 0.39 -5.87
C VAL A 88 -7.86 1.72 -5.33
N PHE A 89 -7.78 1.82 -4.02
CA PHE A 89 -7.04 2.86 -3.31
C PHE A 89 -5.79 2.25 -2.69
N GLY A 90 -4.61 2.66 -3.15
CA GLY A 90 -3.33 2.22 -2.60
C GLY A 90 -2.66 3.34 -1.79
N TYR A 91 -2.12 2.98 -0.63
CA TYR A 91 -1.38 3.87 0.25
C TYR A 91 0.09 3.44 0.36
N SER A 92 1.04 4.36 0.12
CA SER A 92 2.47 4.09 0.25
C SER A 92 2.94 2.91 -0.60
N SER A 93 3.60 1.89 -0.04
CA SER A 93 3.97 0.64 -0.74
C SER A 93 2.75 -0.06 -1.36
N GLY A 94 1.57 0.06 -0.73
CA GLY A 94 0.31 -0.42 -1.29
C GLY A 94 -0.12 0.33 -2.55
N ALA A 95 0.29 1.59 -2.73
CA ALA A 95 0.04 2.33 -3.98
C ALA A 95 0.93 1.80 -5.12
N VAL A 96 2.17 1.44 -4.84
CA VAL A 96 3.05 0.78 -5.82
C VAL A 96 2.47 -0.56 -6.24
N LEU A 97 2.02 -1.38 -5.26
CA LEU A 97 1.36 -2.65 -5.51
C LEU A 97 0.06 -2.49 -6.31
N GLY A 98 -0.78 -1.52 -5.95
CA GLY A 98 -2.04 -1.24 -6.65
C GLY A 98 -1.82 -0.85 -8.12
N LEU A 99 -0.82 -0.02 -8.40
CA LEU A 99 -0.45 0.33 -9.78
C LEU A 99 0.11 -0.88 -10.53
N TYR A 100 0.93 -1.70 -9.89
CA TYR A 100 1.44 -2.94 -10.51
C TYR A 100 0.29 -3.91 -10.82
N ALA A 101 -0.62 -4.12 -9.89
CA ALA A 101 -1.79 -4.98 -10.08
C ALA A 101 -2.73 -4.48 -11.21
N ALA A 102 -2.85 -3.16 -11.40
CA ALA A 102 -3.65 -2.57 -12.45
C ALA A 102 -3.14 -2.88 -13.88
N THR A 103 -1.94 -3.41 -14.00
CA THR A 103 -1.41 -3.88 -15.31
C THR A 103 -2.06 -5.17 -15.79
N THR A 104 -2.69 -5.96 -14.90
CA THR A 104 -3.22 -7.29 -15.21
C THR A 104 -4.60 -7.57 -14.65
N LEU A 105 -5.02 -6.88 -13.58
CA LEU A 105 -6.31 -7.12 -12.94
C LEU A 105 -7.39 -6.16 -13.47
N PRO A 106 -8.67 -6.53 -13.37
CA PRO A 106 -9.80 -5.71 -13.80
C PRO A 106 -10.08 -4.58 -12.81
N ILE A 107 -9.08 -3.73 -12.60
CA ILE A 107 -9.18 -2.51 -11.80
C ILE A 107 -9.78 -1.44 -12.71
N THR A 108 -10.84 -0.80 -12.26
CA THR A 108 -11.62 0.16 -13.05
C THR A 108 -11.22 1.62 -12.79
N HIS A 109 -10.80 1.92 -11.56
CA HIS A 109 -10.33 3.24 -11.13
C HIS A 109 -9.18 3.03 -10.14
N LEU A 110 -8.23 3.94 -10.14
CA LEU A 110 -7.04 3.82 -9.31
C LEU A 110 -6.77 5.14 -8.57
N ALA A 111 -6.55 5.05 -7.28
CA ALA A 111 -6.05 6.18 -6.51
C ALA A 111 -4.77 5.77 -5.77
N LEU A 112 -3.69 6.50 -6.00
CA LEU A 112 -2.34 6.24 -5.50
C LEU A 112 -1.97 7.34 -4.52
N TYR A 113 -2.03 7.05 -3.22
CA TYR A 113 -1.66 8.02 -2.19
C TYR A 113 -0.19 7.81 -1.80
N GLU A 114 0.64 8.78 -2.16
CA GLU A 114 2.06 8.86 -1.78
C GLU A 114 2.85 7.58 -2.10
N ALA A 115 2.71 7.09 -3.33
CA ALA A 115 3.48 5.96 -3.83
C ALA A 115 4.98 6.30 -3.83
N PRO A 116 5.82 5.55 -3.07
CA PRO A 116 7.21 5.89 -2.88
C PRO A 116 8.09 5.38 -4.04
N PHE A 117 7.84 5.83 -5.27
CA PHE A 117 8.76 5.57 -6.37
C PHE A 117 10.09 6.30 -6.15
N ALA A 118 11.17 5.77 -6.72
CA ALA A 118 12.47 6.39 -6.62
C ALA A 118 12.50 7.72 -7.38
N VAL A 119 13.13 8.71 -6.79
CA VAL A 119 13.40 10.01 -7.42
C VAL A 119 14.82 10.06 -7.92
N ALA A 120 15.10 10.97 -8.85
CA ALA A 120 16.44 11.11 -9.44
C ALA A 120 17.52 11.30 -8.36
N GLY A 121 18.59 10.51 -8.44
CA GLY A 121 19.69 10.52 -7.48
C GLY A 121 19.46 9.70 -6.20
N GLN A 122 18.27 9.13 -6.01
CA GLN A 122 18.00 8.22 -4.89
C GLN A 122 18.48 6.81 -5.23
N ASN A 123 19.46 6.31 -4.49
CA ASN A 123 19.94 4.94 -4.63
C ASN A 123 19.20 4.01 -3.66
N ARG A 124 18.23 3.26 -4.17
CA ARG A 124 17.58 2.19 -3.40
C ARG A 124 18.45 0.95 -3.42
N ARG A 125 18.73 0.45 -2.25
CA ARG A 125 19.57 -0.74 -2.09
C ARG A 125 18.82 -2.00 -2.50
N ALA A 126 19.16 -2.55 -3.64
CA ALA A 126 18.54 -3.76 -4.17
C ALA A 126 18.74 -4.99 -3.24
N ASP A 127 19.77 -4.97 -2.39
CA ASP A 127 20.08 -6.01 -1.38
C ASP A 127 19.25 -5.88 -0.08
N LEU A 128 18.42 -4.84 0.06
CA LEU A 128 17.67 -4.60 1.29
C LEU A 128 16.73 -5.76 1.66
N PRO A 129 15.93 -6.35 0.73
CA PRO A 129 15.10 -7.50 1.06
C PRO A 129 15.88 -8.68 1.63
N ASP A 130 17.02 -9.02 1.03
CA ASP A 130 17.86 -10.15 1.47
C ASP A 130 18.43 -9.91 2.87
N ARG A 131 18.84 -8.69 3.17
CA ARG A 131 19.35 -8.30 4.49
C ARG A 131 18.26 -8.35 5.56
N LEU A 132 17.05 -7.91 5.24
CA LEU A 132 15.89 -8.01 6.12
C LEU A 132 15.54 -9.49 6.39
N GLU A 133 15.47 -10.32 5.34
CA GLU A 133 15.19 -11.75 5.47
C GLU A 133 16.26 -12.46 6.31
N ALA A 134 17.52 -12.08 6.19
CA ALA A 134 18.60 -12.61 7.03
C ALA A 134 18.36 -12.26 8.52
N LEU A 135 18.01 -11.02 8.83
CA LEU A 135 17.72 -10.61 10.21
C LEU A 135 16.51 -11.34 10.80
N ILE A 136 15.44 -11.52 10.02
CA ILE A 136 14.27 -12.29 10.45
C ILE A 136 14.64 -13.76 10.72
N ARG A 137 15.37 -14.39 9.82
CA ARG A 137 15.83 -15.78 9.97
C ARG A 137 16.73 -15.95 11.22
N ASP A 138 17.54 -14.93 11.54
CA ASP A 138 18.45 -14.95 12.69
C ASP A 138 17.73 -14.59 14.01
N GLY A 139 16.39 -14.45 14.02
CA GLY A 139 15.57 -14.12 15.20
C GLY A 139 15.73 -12.68 15.69
N ARG A 140 16.05 -11.75 14.81
CA ARG A 140 16.28 -10.31 15.07
C ARG A 140 15.22 -9.42 14.43
N PRO A 141 13.93 -9.62 14.73
CA PRO A 141 12.84 -8.86 14.08
C PRO A 141 12.95 -7.34 14.33
N GLY A 142 13.36 -6.93 15.53
CA GLY A 142 13.54 -5.50 15.85
C GLY A 142 14.63 -4.84 15.00
N ASP A 143 15.71 -5.56 14.72
CA ASP A 143 16.77 -5.03 13.85
C ASP A 143 16.29 -4.93 12.39
N ALA A 144 15.44 -5.86 11.93
CA ALA A 144 14.83 -5.77 10.61
C ALA A 144 13.89 -4.56 10.51
N VAL A 145 13.04 -4.31 11.52
CA VAL A 145 12.19 -3.12 11.60
C VAL A 145 13.04 -1.85 11.54
N ALA A 146 14.10 -1.75 12.36
CA ALA A 146 14.99 -0.59 12.40
C ALA A 146 15.71 -0.38 11.06
N LEU A 147 16.17 -1.44 10.43
CA LEU A 147 16.83 -1.39 9.13
C LEU A 147 15.87 -0.90 8.03
N PHE A 148 14.64 -1.42 8.02
CA PHE A 148 13.65 -0.96 7.05
C PHE A 148 13.24 0.50 7.27
N GLN A 149 13.09 0.94 8.52
CA GLN A 149 12.80 2.34 8.83
C GLN A 149 13.92 3.28 8.36
N THR A 150 15.18 2.89 8.54
CA THR A 150 16.33 3.73 8.14
C THR A 150 16.62 3.66 6.64
N GLU A 151 16.73 2.48 6.05
CA GLU A 151 17.17 2.30 4.66
C GLU A 151 16.01 2.16 3.66
N GLY A 152 14.87 1.61 4.08
CA GLY A 152 13.67 1.47 3.23
C GLY A 152 12.84 2.76 3.17
N ILE A 153 12.59 3.37 4.33
CA ILE A 153 11.78 4.59 4.45
C ILE A 153 12.66 5.85 4.43
N GLY A 154 13.86 5.79 5.01
CA GLY A 154 14.78 6.92 5.10
C GLY A 154 14.58 7.77 6.35
N LEU A 155 14.05 7.18 7.44
CA LEU A 155 13.91 7.90 8.70
C LEU A 155 15.29 8.19 9.33
N PRO A 156 15.45 9.36 9.96
CA PRO A 156 16.66 9.65 10.71
C PRO A 156 16.90 8.62 11.83
N PRO A 157 18.14 8.18 12.06
CA PRO A 157 18.45 7.19 13.11
C PRO A 157 17.92 7.56 14.50
N GLN A 158 17.95 8.85 14.85
CA GLN A 158 17.43 9.33 16.14
C GLN A 158 15.91 9.10 16.27
N MET A 159 15.16 9.25 15.19
CA MET A 159 13.73 8.97 15.17
C MET A 159 13.46 7.47 15.33
N VAL A 160 14.24 6.61 14.69
CA VAL A 160 14.12 5.16 14.85
C VAL A 160 14.39 4.75 16.30
N GLU A 161 15.40 5.32 16.96
CA GLU A 161 15.67 5.04 18.39
C GLU A 161 14.52 5.50 19.30
N GLN A 162 13.85 6.61 18.98
CA GLN A 162 12.63 7.04 19.70
C GLN A 162 11.47 6.06 19.50
N ILE A 163 11.27 5.58 18.26
CA ILE A 163 10.24 4.59 17.94
C ILE A 163 10.49 3.26 18.68
N LYS A 164 11.75 2.83 18.79
CA LYS A 164 12.12 1.64 19.58
C LYS A 164 11.71 1.72 21.04
N GLN A 165 11.70 2.90 21.61
CA GLN A 165 11.30 3.13 23.00
C GLN A 165 9.79 3.33 23.16
N SER A 166 9.03 3.36 22.08
CA SER A 166 7.59 3.57 22.12
C SER A 166 6.80 2.28 22.44
N PRO A 167 5.60 2.38 23.00
CA PRO A 167 4.70 1.23 23.20
C PRO A 167 4.33 0.48 21.91
N MET A 168 4.55 1.09 20.74
CA MET A 168 4.27 0.48 19.43
C MET A 168 5.31 -0.55 19.01
N TRP A 169 6.52 -0.51 19.57
CA TRP A 169 7.64 -1.32 19.10
C TRP A 169 7.34 -2.83 19.03
N PRO A 170 6.75 -3.48 20.07
CA PRO A 170 6.42 -4.90 20.00
C PRO A 170 5.47 -5.25 18.87
N ALA A 171 4.53 -4.36 18.53
CA ALA A 171 3.61 -4.57 17.41
C ALA A 171 4.34 -4.49 16.06
N LEU A 172 5.32 -3.61 15.92
CA LEU A 172 6.16 -3.53 14.73
C LEU A 172 7.03 -4.78 14.56
N GLU A 173 7.61 -5.28 15.66
CA GLU A 173 8.38 -6.54 15.66
C GLU A 173 7.51 -7.74 15.26
N ALA A 174 6.26 -7.79 15.70
CA ALA A 174 5.34 -8.88 15.37
C ALA A 174 5.04 -9.00 13.87
N ILE A 175 5.13 -7.90 13.13
CA ILE A 175 4.91 -7.86 11.67
C ILE A 175 6.21 -7.64 10.87
N ALA A 176 7.38 -7.83 11.51
CA ALA A 176 8.67 -7.55 10.88
C ALA A 176 8.89 -8.32 9.55
N GLN A 177 8.33 -9.52 9.39
CA GLN A 177 8.38 -10.27 8.13
C GLN A 177 7.84 -9.45 6.96
N SER A 178 6.78 -8.67 7.18
CA SER A 178 6.18 -7.86 6.12
C SER A 178 7.10 -6.76 5.58
N THR A 179 8.15 -6.38 6.33
CA THR A 179 9.15 -5.40 5.85
C THR A 179 9.97 -5.93 4.68
N VAL A 180 10.22 -7.25 4.65
CA VAL A 180 10.86 -7.92 3.51
C VAL A 180 10.01 -7.74 2.25
N TYR A 181 8.68 -7.88 2.39
CA TYR A 181 7.75 -7.79 1.27
C TYR A 181 7.63 -6.35 0.76
N ASP A 182 7.51 -5.39 1.67
CA ASP A 182 7.49 -3.97 1.29
C ASP A 182 8.82 -3.53 0.66
N ALA A 183 9.95 -4.01 1.19
CA ALA A 183 11.26 -3.77 0.57
C ALA A 183 11.33 -4.39 -0.84
N THR A 184 10.84 -5.62 -1.02
CA THR A 184 10.81 -6.27 -2.33
C THR A 184 9.98 -5.48 -3.34
N ILE A 185 8.80 -4.99 -2.94
CA ILE A 185 7.96 -4.12 -3.78
C ILE A 185 8.71 -2.83 -4.12
N THR A 186 9.19 -2.11 -3.12
CA THR A 186 9.73 -0.76 -3.32
C THR A 186 11.13 -0.73 -3.91
N THR A 187 11.89 -1.83 -3.86
CA THR A 187 13.19 -1.93 -4.56
C THR A 187 13.03 -2.57 -5.94
N GLY A 188 12.22 -3.63 -6.07
CA GLY A 188 11.98 -4.31 -7.34
C GLY A 188 11.14 -3.50 -8.33
N LEU A 189 10.24 -2.66 -7.81
CA LEU A 189 9.41 -1.72 -8.57
C LEU A 189 9.77 -0.27 -8.21
N ALA A 190 11.06 0.01 -8.04
CA ALA A 190 11.53 1.34 -7.66
C ALA A 190 11.15 2.42 -8.68
N GLU A 191 11.04 2.05 -9.94
CA GLU A 191 10.56 2.91 -11.03
C GLU A 191 9.34 2.26 -11.69
N PRO A 192 8.38 3.06 -12.20
CA PRO A 192 7.26 2.53 -12.96
C PRO A 192 7.74 1.74 -14.17
N THR A 193 7.31 0.51 -14.32
CA THR A 193 7.56 -0.28 -15.54
C THR A 193 6.82 0.31 -16.73
N ALA A 194 7.18 -0.07 -17.96
CA ALA A 194 6.47 0.35 -19.16
C ALA A 194 4.98 -0.03 -19.12
N ALA A 195 4.64 -1.19 -18.53
CA ALA A 195 3.24 -1.62 -18.34
C ALA A 195 2.51 -0.72 -17.34
N MET A 196 3.15 -0.36 -16.22
CA MET A 196 2.58 0.56 -15.24
C MET A 196 2.36 1.96 -15.83
N ALA A 197 3.31 2.46 -16.61
CA ALA A 197 3.19 3.75 -17.31
C ALA A 197 2.11 3.74 -18.42
N ALA A 198 1.69 2.57 -18.88
CA ALA A 198 0.64 2.39 -19.89
C ALA A 198 -0.76 2.15 -19.26
N VAL A 199 -0.89 2.15 -17.94
CA VAL A 199 -2.18 2.05 -17.27
C VAL A 199 -3.04 3.26 -17.64
N SER A 200 -4.24 2.99 -18.21
CA SER A 200 -5.12 4.01 -18.78
C SER A 200 -6.45 4.19 -18.06
N VAL A 201 -6.69 3.42 -17.00
CA VAL A 201 -7.89 3.61 -16.17
C VAL A 201 -7.87 4.99 -15.51
N PRO A 202 -9.04 5.59 -15.22
CA PRO A 202 -9.08 6.83 -14.45
C PRO A 202 -8.26 6.72 -13.18
N THR A 203 -7.22 7.56 -13.07
CA THR A 203 -6.23 7.46 -12.00
C THR A 203 -6.04 8.81 -11.31
N LEU A 204 -6.04 8.81 -9.98
CA LEU A 204 -5.58 9.92 -9.14
C LEU A 204 -4.21 9.58 -8.55
N VAL A 205 -3.27 10.51 -8.64
CA VAL A 205 -1.99 10.48 -7.93
C VAL A 205 -2.06 11.56 -6.85
N LEU A 206 -2.11 11.13 -5.59
CA LEU A 206 -2.41 11.98 -4.45
C LEU A 206 -1.19 12.14 -3.55
N THR A 207 -0.97 13.37 -3.06
CA THR A 207 0.00 13.68 -2.00
C THR A 207 -0.63 14.60 -0.98
N GLY A 208 -0.24 14.48 0.27
CA GLY A 208 -0.57 15.49 1.27
C GLY A 208 0.09 16.84 0.94
N ALA A 209 -0.59 17.95 1.28
CA ALA A 209 -0.06 19.29 1.03
C ALA A 209 1.24 19.56 1.81
N ASP A 210 1.38 18.97 3.00
CA ASP A 210 2.55 19.12 3.87
C ASP A 210 3.30 17.78 4.08
N THR A 211 3.28 16.92 3.06
CA THR A 211 4.00 15.65 3.05
C THR A 211 5.52 15.83 2.89
N TRP A 212 6.25 14.75 3.05
CA TRP A 212 7.69 14.73 2.82
C TRP A 212 8.04 15.09 1.37
N PRO A 213 9.04 15.97 1.16
CA PRO A 213 9.40 16.42 -0.19
C PRO A 213 9.67 15.31 -1.19
N VAL A 214 10.30 14.22 -0.74
CA VAL A 214 10.60 13.05 -1.59
C VAL A 214 9.34 12.36 -2.11
N LEU A 215 8.25 12.28 -1.32
CA LEU A 215 6.99 11.65 -1.75
C LEU A 215 6.26 12.54 -2.77
N ARG A 216 6.33 13.86 -2.59
CA ARG A 216 5.79 14.83 -3.57
C ARG A 216 6.55 14.76 -4.89
N GLU A 217 7.87 14.64 -4.85
CA GLU A 217 8.70 14.49 -6.05
C GLU A 217 8.41 13.15 -6.75
N ALA A 218 8.32 12.06 -5.99
CA ALA A 218 7.95 10.73 -6.50
C ALA A 218 6.58 10.76 -7.20
N ALA A 219 5.58 11.40 -6.61
CA ALA A 219 4.27 11.55 -7.23
C ALA A 219 4.37 12.32 -8.55
N ARG A 220 5.09 13.45 -8.57
CA ARG A 220 5.26 14.28 -9.80
C ARG A 220 5.98 13.56 -10.94
N SER A 221 6.79 12.56 -10.62
CA SER A 221 7.52 11.76 -11.63
C SER A 221 6.65 10.70 -12.31
N LEU A 222 5.47 10.38 -11.76
CA LEU A 222 4.57 9.39 -12.35
C LEU A 222 3.94 9.94 -13.65
N PRO A 223 4.06 9.23 -14.79
CA PRO A 223 3.56 9.72 -16.09
C PRO A 223 2.07 9.42 -16.31
N ILE A 224 1.31 9.13 -15.26
CA ILE A 224 -0.10 8.69 -15.34
C ILE A 224 -1.01 9.53 -14.45
N GLY A 225 -2.29 9.52 -14.77
CA GLY A 225 -3.34 10.06 -13.93
C GLY A 225 -3.35 11.57 -13.77
N ARG A 226 -4.26 12.02 -12.91
CA ARG A 226 -4.39 13.41 -12.47
C ARG A 226 -3.71 13.57 -11.11
N HIS A 227 -2.77 14.49 -11.02
CA HIS A 227 -2.00 14.76 -9.80
C HIS A 227 -2.70 15.81 -8.95
N LEU A 228 -2.91 15.52 -7.67
CA LEU A 228 -3.58 16.44 -6.74
C LEU A 228 -2.86 16.45 -5.39
N GLU A 229 -2.74 17.65 -4.82
CA GLU A 229 -2.34 17.83 -3.43
C GLU A 229 -3.60 17.86 -2.55
N VAL A 230 -3.61 17.02 -1.51
CA VAL A 230 -4.76 16.88 -0.59
C VAL A 230 -4.53 17.78 0.63
N THR A 231 -5.40 18.74 0.85
CA THR A 231 -5.29 19.66 1.98
C THR A 231 -5.36 18.90 3.32
N GLY A 232 -4.49 19.24 4.26
CA GLY A 232 -4.45 18.66 5.60
C GLY A 232 -3.63 17.36 5.71
N GLY A 233 -3.00 16.89 4.62
CA GLY A 233 -2.08 15.74 4.65
C GLY A 233 -0.70 16.18 5.11
N GLU A 234 -0.33 15.80 6.35
CA GLU A 234 0.98 16.08 6.95
C GLU A 234 1.73 14.77 7.21
N ASN A 235 3.05 14.79 7.11
CA ASN A 235 3.91 13.69 7.55
C ASN A 235 3.47 12.28 7.08
N HIS A 236 3.03 12.16 5.85
CA HIS A 236 2.54 10.88 5.28
C HIS A 236 1.19 10.41 5.85
N ASP A 237 0.40 11.29 6.47
CA ASP A 237 -0.96 10.99 6.92
C ASP A 237 -2.01 11.21 5.82
N ILE A 238 -3.14 10.49 5.93
CA ILE A 238 -4.26 10.59 5.00
C ILE A 238 -5.34 11.50 5.61
N PRO A 239 -5.60 12.69 5.05
CA PRO A 239 -6.73 13.52 5.46
C PRO A 239 -8.04 12.89 4.97
N VAL A 240 -8.77 12.27 5.89
CA VAL A 240 -9.89 11.36 5.61
C VAL A 240 -10.95 12.01 4.74
N GLU A 241 -11.51 13.13 5.18
CA GLU A 241 -12.65 13.77 4.49
C GLU A 241 -12.28 14.28 3.10
N ALA A 242 -11.11 14.92 2.97
CA ALA A 242 -10.64 15.42 1.68
C ALA A 242 -10.35 14.27 0.70
N THR A 243 -9.71 13.19 1.19
CA THR A 243 -9.44 12.01 0.36
C THR A 243 -10.73 11.29 -0.03
N ALA A 244 -11.69 11.14 0.89
CA ALA A 244 -12.99 10.53 0.59
C ALA A 244 -13.75 11.31 -0.49
N ALA A 245 -13.74 12.65 -0.45
CA ALA A 245 -14.36 13.47 -1.48
C ALA A 245 -13.77 13.21 -2.88
N LEU A 246 -12.44 13.11 -2.98
CA LEU A 246 -11.74 12.81 -4.23
C LEU A 246 -12.03 11.39 -4.74
N LEU A 247 -12.15 10.41 -3.86
CA LEU A 247 -12.51 9.05 -4.24
C LEU A 247 -13.95 8.95 -4.75
N ARG A 248 -14.90 9.70 -4.14
CA ARG A 248 -16.28 9.81 -4.65
C ARG A 248 -16.30 10.42 -6.05
N GLU A 249 -15.56 11.50 -6.27
CA GLU A 249 -15.42 12.12 -7.59
C GLU A 249 -14.84 11.14 -8.61
N LEU A 250 -13.74 10.46 -8.28
CA LEU A 250 -13.05 9.53 -9.18
C LEU A 250 -13.98 8.45 -9.72
N VAL A 251 -14.75 7.79 -8.83
CA VAL A 251 -15.57 6.63 -9.19
C VAL A 251 -16.88 7.05 -9.88
N THR A 252 -17.35 8.27 -9.68
CA THR A 252 -18.55 8.78 -10.36
C THR A 252 -18.29 9.24 -11.79
N VAL A 253 -17.04 9.47 -12.16
CA VAL A 253 -16.66 9.78 -13.55
C VAL A 253 -16.87 8.52 -14.39
N LYS A 254 -17.97 8.48 -15.15
CA LYS A 254 -18.19 7.40 -16.12
C LYS A 254 -17.05 7.43 -17.14
N ASN A 255 -16.43 6.28 -17.38
CA ASN A 255 -15.53 6.11 -18.52
C ASN A 255 -16.28 6.52 -19.81
N PRO A 256 -15.68 7.38 -20.66
CA PRO A 256 -16.28 7.78 -21.93
C PRO A 256 -16.44 6.60 -22.90
#